data_d6b62b4a0cbd5b743efd817dffa40373
#
_entry.id   d6b62b4a0cbd5b743efd817dffa40373
#
_cell.length_a   1.000
_cell.length_b   1.000
_cell.length_c   1.000
_cell.angle_alpha   90.00
_cell.angle_beta   90.00
_cell.angle_gamma   90.00
#
_symmetry.space_group_name_H-M   'P 1'
#
loop_
_entity.id
_entity.type
_entity.pdbx_description
1 polymer ?
#
loop_
_entity_poly.entity_id
_entity_poly.type
_entity_poly.pdbx_seq_one_letter_code
_entity_poly.pdbx_strand_id
1 'polypeptide(L)'
;MINFKNIYSSWLKDQVRNDCQIKLVENQKLGGLAKCYKNIFNGEPFYEAWTEKSARRVIDEYVDTNATIWTPEMKGEVIGFLIATDTIPEDQEKYITEDQNRMRYIEEIGVLKEYRGQNIASELVRKEIINSLQDDKTLLGYRTNAMRYFKKERKESFESAVERVQKEDREKRKNGERITVPELTIEEKQDFINQYISLLETRPDLDSSDSSKLFRGIGLRLGYSNNNGNYAWQEDPTGAMNDRIFPVIDLQKSGYTKTCYNKVGQR
;
A
#
# COMPACT_ATOMS: atom_id res chain seq x y z
N MET A 1 9.88 -15.28 -21.70
CA MET A 1 8.71 -14.62 -22.33
C MET A 1 7.47 -15.03 -21.55
N ILE A 2 6.98 -14.14 -20.67
CA ILE A 2 5.79 -14.43 -19.84
C ILE A 2 4.57 -14.42 -20.75
N ASN A 3 3.81 -15.50 -20.74
CA ASN A 3 2.65 -15.67 -21.63
C ASN A 3 1.48 -14.83 -21.11
N PHE A 4 1.33 -13.61 -21.67
CA PHE A 4 0.30 -12.63 -21.31
C PHE A 4 -1.14 -13.16 -21.41
N LYS A 5 -1.40 -14.20 -22.21
CA LYS A 5 -2.72 -14.86 -22.24
C LYS A 5 -3.10 -15.47 -20.89
N ASN A 6 -2.14 -15.96 -20.13
CA ASN A 6 -2.41 -16.58 -18.82
C ASN A 6 -2.67 -15.54 -17.71
N ILE A 7 -2.02 -14.36 -17.77
CA ILE A 7 -2.31 -13.26 -16.84
C ILE A 7 -3.73 -12.73 -17.11
N TYR A 8 -4.09 -12.60 -18.38
CA TYR A 8 -5.42 -12.13 -18.80
C TYR A 8 -6.55 -13.11 -18.48
N SER A 9 -6.32 -14.41 -18.58
CA SER A 9 -7.33 -15.42 -18.25
C SER A 9 -7.54 -15.58 -16.74
N SER A 10 -6.52 -15.28 -15.91
CA SER A 10 -6.69 -15.17 -14.46
C SER A 10 -7.46 -13.91 -14.06
N TRP A 11 -7.31 -12.80 -14.78
CA TRP A 11 -8.05 -11.55 -14.57
C TRP A 11 -9.58 -11.72 -14.68
N LEU A 12 -10.04 -12.56 -15.64
CA LEU A 12 -11.47 -12.79 -15.87
C LEU A 12 -12.09 -13.78 -14.86
N LYS A 13 -11.27 -14.50 -14.09
CA LYS A 13 -11.76 -15.48 -13.11
C LYS A 13 -11.99 -14.92 -11.72
N ASP A 14 -11.34 -13.81 -11.37
CA ASP A 14 -11.53 -13.11 -10.10
C ASP A 14 -12.64 -12.05 -10.24
N GLN A 15 -13.86 -12.49 -10.55
CA GLN A 15 -15.00 -11.56 -10.58
C GLN A 15 -15.26 -11.04 -9.16
N VAL A 16 -15.06 -9.73 -8.97
CA VAL A 16 -15.78 -8.97 -7.94
C VAL A 16 -17.26 -9.35 -8.06
N ARG A 17 -17.95 -9.59 -6.96
CA ARG A 17 -19.39 -9.92 -6.98
C ARG A 17 -20.10 -9.01 -7.96
N ASN A 18 -21.00 -9.57 -8.78
CA ASN A 18 -21.76 -8.87 -9.83
C ASN A 18 -22.57 -7.65 -9.31
N ASP A 19 -22.69 -7.51 -7.99
CA ASP A 19 -23.39 -6.43 -7.30
C ASP A 19 -22.47 -5.30 -6.79
N CYS A 20 -21.14 -5.43 -6.94
CA CYS A 20 -20.16 -4.40 -6.58
C CYS A 20 -19.77 -3.56 -7.81
N GLN A 21 -19.96 -2.25 -7.74
CA GLN A 21 -19.58 -1.31 -8.79
C GLN A 21 -18.45 -0.42 -8.29
N ILE A 22 -17.30 -0.40 -9.00
CA ILE A 22 -16.20 0.51 -8.69
C ILE A 22 -16.33 1.76 -9.55
N LYS A 23 -16.43 2.91 -8.91
CA LYS A 23 -16.64 4.22 -9.56
C LYS A 23 -15.51 5.17 -9.21
N LEU A 24 -15.18 6.04 -10.16
CA LEU A 24 -14.43 7.25 -9.87
C LEU A 24 -15.37 8.25 -9.18
N VAL A 25 -14.94 8.84 -8.09
CA VAL A 25 -15.76 9.80 -7.35
C VAL A 25 -15.77 11.14 -8.07
N GLU A 26 -16.94 11.52 -8.55
CA GLU A 26 -17.21 12.89 -8.95
C GLU A 26 -17.64 13.70 -7.72
N ASN A 27 -17.28 14.97 -7.64
CA ASN A 27 -17.37 15.89 -6.48
C ASN A 27 -18.66 15.90 -5.64
N GLN A 28 -19.70 15.14 -6.00
CA GLN A 28 -21.02 15.22 -5.36
C GLN A 28 -21.36 14.08 -4.38
N LYS A 29 -20.54 13.02 -4.24
CA LYS A 29 -20.87 11.82 -3.45
C LYS A 29 -19.96 11.55 -2.25
N LEU A 30 -19.42 12.57 -1.62
CA LEU A 30 -18.40 12.44 -0.56
C LEU A 30 -18.94 11.98 0.82
N GLY A 31 -20.26 12.04 1.07
CA GLY A 31 -20.83 11.70 2.39
C GLY A 31 -20.66 10.23 2.77
N GLY A 32 -20.96 9.31 1.85
CA GLY A 32 -20.77 7.87 2.08
C GLY A 32 -19.29 7.50 2.27
N LEU A 33 -18.38 8.19 1.57
CA LEU A 33 -16.95 7.97 1.69
C LEU A 33 -16.42 8.38 3.07
N ALA A 34 -16.84 9.50 3.63
CA ALA A 34 -16.41 9.95 4.97
C ALA A 34 -16.81 8.93 6.06
N LYS A 35 -18.03 8.39 5.98
CA LYS A 35 -18.49 7.32 6.87
C LYS A 35 -17.64 6.06 6.71
N CYS A 36 -17.36 5.65 5.46
CA CYS A 36 -16.53 4.49 5.15
C CYS A 36 -15.12 4.67 5.67
N TYR A 37 -14.48 5.82 5.42
CA TYR A 37 -13.15 6.19 5.89
C TYR A 37 -13.05 6.06 7.42
N LYS A 38 -13.95 6.75 8.13
CA LYS A 38 -14.03 6.65 9.59
C LYS A 38 -14.13 5.21 10.08
N ASN A 39 -14.99 4.40 9.47
CA ASN A 39 -15.23 3.02 9.93
C ASN A 39 -14.00 2.12 9.69
N ILE A 40 -13.27 2.33 8.60
CA ILE A 40 -12.04 1.57 8.29
C ILE A 40 -10.95 1.92 9.30
N PHE A 41 -10.66 3.20 9.53
CA PHE A 41 -9.56 3.62 10.37
C PHE A 41 -9.86 3.54 11.88
N ASN A 42 -11.12 3.62 12.29
CA ASN A 42 -11.50 3.34 13.69
C ASN A 42 -11.51 1.85 14.01
N GLY A 43 -11.54 1.00 12.99
CA GLY A 43 -11.51 -0.45 13.14
C GLY A 43 -10.09 -1.02 13.18
N GLU A 44 -10.04 -2.34 13.29
CA GLU A 44 -8.80 -3.11 13.21
C GLU A 44 -8.16 -3.01 11.81
N PRO A 45 -6.85 -2.84 11.69
CA PRO A 45 -5.82 -2.82 12.75
C PRO A 45 -5.44 -1.42 13.24
N PHE A 46 -6.11 -0.36 12.78
CA PHE A 46 -5.68 1.04 12.98
C PHE A 46 -6.09 1.58 14.36
N TYR A 47 -7.35 1.36 14.78
CA TYR A 47 -7.90 1.84 16.05
C TYR A 47 -7.74 3.35 16.28
N GLU A 48 -7.88 4.14 15.20
CA GLU A 48 -7.82 5.60 15.24
C GLU A 48 -9.16 6.22 15.71
N ALA A 49 -9.13 7.49 16.13
CA ALA A 49 -10.31 8.16 16.69
C ALA A 49 -10.93 9.16 15.70
N TRP A 50 -11.37 8.69 14.54
CA TRP A 50 -12.01 9.53 13.52
C TRP A 50 -13.49 9.80 13.83
N THR A 51 -13.91 11.06 13.58
CA THR A 51 -15.31 11.45 13.45
C THR A 51 -15.66 11.58 11.96
N GLU A 52 -16.95 11.56 11.60
CA GLU A 52 -17.32 11.82 10.20
C GLU A 52 -16.90 13.22 9.73
N LYS A 53 -16.91 14.21 10.63
CA LYS A 53 -16.47 15.57 10.33
C LYS A 53 -14.98 15.65 10.03
N SER A 54 -14.13 14.98 10.82
CA SER A 54 -12.69 14.95 10.57
C SER A 54 -12.34 14.14 9.31
N ALA A 55 -13.00 13.01 9.10
CA ALA A 55 -12.86 12.22 7.88
C ALA A 55 -13.27 13.02 6.63
N ARG A 56 -14.40 13.75 6.72
CA ARG A 56 -14.85 14.60 5.60
C ARG A 56 -13.84 15.68 5.25
N ARG A 57 -13.26 16.35 6.26
CA ARG A 57 -12.24 17.38 6.03
C ARG A 57 -11.03 16.84 5.27
N VAL A 58 -10.51 15.68 5.67
CA VAL A 58 -9.37 15.04 4.98
C VAL A 58 -9.74 14.67 3.54
N ILE A 59 -10.95 14.15 3.31
CA ILE A 59 -11.40 13.84 1.96
C ILE A 59 -11.54 15.10 1.10
N ASP A 60 -12.06 16.19 1.68
CA ASP A 60 -12.17 17.48 0.97
C ASP A 60 -10.76 18.02 0.61
N GLU A 61 -9.75 17.87 1.49
CA GLU A 61 -8.34 18.19 1.20
C GLU A 61 -7.80 17.38 0.00
N TYR A 62 -8.09 16.09 -0.09
CA TYR A 62 -7.73 15.26 -1.25
C TYR A 62 -8.43 15.72 -2.54
N VAL A 63 -9.70 16.09 -2.46
CA VAL A 63 -10.44 16.64 -3.60
C VAL A 63 -9.86 17.97 -4.08
N ASP A 64 -9.51 18.85 -3.16
CA ASP A 64 -8.90 20.15 -3.47
C ASP A 64 -7.52 20.02 -4.15
N THR A 65 -6.80 18.93 -3.87
CA THR A 65 -5.52 18.59 -4.54
C THR A 65 -5.69 17.77 -5.82
N ASN A 66 -6.92 17.61 -6.33
CA ASN A 66 -7.26 16.81 -7.51
C ASN A 66 -6.83 15.33 -7.40
N ALA A 67 -6.90 14.76 -6.20
CA ALA A 67 -6.65 13.34 -6.02
C ALA A 67 -7.63 12.47 -6.81
N THR A 68 -7.15 11.38 -7.35
CA THR A 68 -7.99 10.33 -7.91
C THR A 68 -8.58 9.51 -6.77
N ILE A 69 -9.89 9.43 -6.68
CA ILE A 69 -10.59 8.67 -5.61
C ILE A 69 -11.48 7.62 -6.24
N TRP A 70 -11.15 6.36 -6.04
CA TRP A 70 -11.96 5.21 -6.44
C TRP A 70 -12.80 4.71 -5.27
N THR A 71 -14.10 4.48 -5.49
CA THR A 71 -15.00 3.90 -4.48
C THR A 71 -15.70 2.66 -5.01
N PRO A 72 -15.57 1.52 -4.34
CA PRO A 72 -16.46 0.37 -4.54
C PRO A 72 -17.78 0.63 -3.82
N GLU A 73 -18.88 0.51 -4.54
CA GLU A 73 -20.23 0.62 -4.01
C GLU A 73 -20.94 -0.73 -4.10
N MET A 74 -21.65 -1.10 -3.04
CA MET A 74 -22.52 -2.26 -3.02
C MET A 74 -23.87 -1.87 -2.43
N LYS A 75 -24.97 -2.14 -3.14
CA LYS A 75 -26.35 -1.75 -2.74
C LYS A 75 -26.48 -0.26 -2.40
N GLY A 76 -25.69 0.60 -3.05
CA GLY A 76 -25.71 2.05 -2.84
C GLY A 76 -24.85 2.53 -1.66
N GLU A 77 -24.16 1.65 -0.95
CA GLU A 77 -23.22 1.99 0.12
C GLU A 77 -21.77 1.91 -0.36
N VAL A 78 -20.95 2.89 0.04
CA VAL A 78 -19.49 2.87 -0.17
C VAL A 78 -18.88 1.89 0.82
N ILE A 79 -18.17 0.89 0.30
CA ILE A 79 -17.62 -0.22 1.08
C ILE A 79 -16.08 -0.23 1.14
N GLY A 80 -15.44 0.74 0.51
CA GLY A 80 -13.99 0.91 0.50
C GLY A 80 -13.59 2.14 -0.30
N PHE A 81 -12.29 2.33 -0.46
CA PHE A 81 -11.72 3.39 -1.30
C PHE A 81 -10.26 3.10 -1.65
N LEU A 82 -9.79 3.76 -2.69
CA LEU A 82 -8.38 4.02 -2.99
C LEU A 82 -8.24 5.49 -3.34
N ILE A 83 -7.28 6.15 -2.73
CA ILE A 83 -6.93 7.56 -2.96
C ILE A 83 -5.51 7.60 -3.51
N ALA A 84 -5.33 8.27 -4.65
CA ALA A 84 -4.03 8.44 -5.30
C ALA A 84 -3.86 9.87 -5.79
N THR A 85 -2.63 10.37 -5.72
CA THR A 85 -2.26 11.74 -6.10
C THR A 85 -1.12 11.75 -7.12
N ASP A 86 -0.99 12.84 -7.86
CA ASP A 86 0.20 13.11 -8.69
C ASP A 86 1.32 13.78 -7.90
N THR A 87 1.00 14.23 -6.70
CA THR A 87 1.92 14.92 -5.80
C THR A 87 2.27 13.99 -4.64
N ILE A 88 3.56 13.84 -4.38
CA ILE A 88 4.04 13.13 -3.19
C ILE A 88 3.92 14.12 -2.01
N PRO A 89 3.48 13.68 -0.82
CA PRO A 89 3.47 14.52 0.36
C PRO A 89 4.84 15.15 0.64
N GLU A 90 4.89 16.43 0.95
CA GLU A 90 6.13 17.21 1.13
C GLU A 90 7.10 16.57 2.13
N ASP A 91 6.58 16.01 3.22
CA ASP A 91 7.37 15.30 4.22
C ASP A 91 7.99 13.99 3.72
N GLN A 92 7.56 13.50 2.56
CA GLN A 92 7.98 12.23 1.96
C GLN A 92 8.83 12.39 0.70
N GLU A 93 8.78 13.53 0.02
CA GLU A 93 9.49 13.78 -1.25
C GLU A 93 10.98 13.43 -1.17
N LYS A 94 11.64 13.78 -0.06
CA LYS A 94 13.08 13.55 0.13
C LYS A 94 13.46 12.05 0.23
N TYR A 95 12.49 11.18 0.45
CA TYR A 95 12.73 9.73 0.55
C TYR A 95 12.49 9.00 -0.77
N ILE A 96 11.94 9.67 -1.79
CA ILE A 96 11.65 9.08 -3.09
C ILE A 96 12.64 9.63 -4.10
N THR A 97 13.51 8.75 -4.59
CA THR A 97 14.62 9.09 -5.49
C THR A 97 14.27 8.90 -6.96
N GLU A 98 13.15 8.25 -7.25
CA GLU A 98 12.64 8.00 -8.58
C GLU A 98 12.04 9.28 -9.20
N ASP A 99 11.87 9.28 -10.52
CA ASP A 99 11.26 10.39 -11.25
C ASP A 99 9.78 10.57 -10.86
N GLN A 100 9.54 11.56 -9.99
CA GLN A 100 8.22 11.87 -9.44
C GLN A 100 7.22 12.29 -10.51
N ASN A 101 7.67 12.89 -11.64
CA ASN A 101 6.76 13.26 -12.73
C ASN A 101 6.11 12.05 -13.40
N ARG A 102 6.76 10.90 -13.31
CA ARG A 102 6.25 9.62 -13.82
C ARG A 102 5.51 8.80 -12.77
N MET A 103 5.37 9.32 -11.55
CA MET A 103 4.80 8.60 -10.43
C MET A 103 3.36 9.00 -10.18
N ARG A 104 2.55 8.01 -9.83
CA ARG A 104 1.28 8.14 -9.15
C ARG A 104 1.51 7.64 -7.72
N TYR A 105 1.18 8.44 -6.73
CA TYR A 105 1.36 8.09 -5.33
C TYR A 105 0.04 7.62 -4.73
N ILE A 106 0.03 6.41 -4.18
CA ILE A 106 -1.13 5.86 -3.47
C ILE A 106 -1.03 6.31 -2.02
N GLU A 107 -1.90 7.24 -1.65
CA GLU A 107 -1.99 7.78 -0.29
C GLU A 107 -2.61 6.76 0.64
N GLU A 108 -3.76 6.25 0.23
CA GLU A 108 -4.56 5.38 1.08
C GLU A 108 -5.37 4.35 0.29
N ILE A 109 -5.53 3.18 0.89
CA ILE A 109 -6.42 2.14 0.39
C ILE A 109 -7.08 1.43 1.56
N GLY A 110 -8.38 1.25 1.48
CA GLY A 110 -9.14 0.58 2.53
C GLY A 110 -10.39 -0.12 2.03
N VAL A 111 -10.74 -1.23 2.69
CA VAL A 111 -12.00 -1.97 2.47
C VAL A 111 -12.56 -2.31 3.84
N LEU A 112 -13.87 -2.08 4.04
CA LEU A 112 -14.57 -2.44 5.26
C LEU A 112 -14.37 -3.92 5.58
N LYS A 113 -14.22 -4.24 6.87
CA LYS A 113 -13.82 -5.58 7.36
C LYS A 113 -14.69 -6.70 6.79
N GLU A 114 -16.00 -6.50 6.74
CA GLU A 114 -16.98 -7.46 6.25
C GLU A 114 -16.92 -7.76 4.75
N TYR A 115 -16.23 -6.89 3.99
CA TYR A 115 -16.04 -7.04 2.55
C TYR A 115 -14.62 -7.43 2.15
N ARG A 116 -13.71 -7.63 3.12
CA ARG A 116 -12.34 -8.09 2.86
C ARG A 116 -12.32 -9.52 2.31
N GLY A 117 -11.25 -9.89 1.64
CA GLY A 117 -11.10 -11.22 1.02
C GLY A 117 -11.92 -11.45 -0.26
N GLN A 118 -12.62 -10.41 -0.77
CA GLN A 118 -13.47 -10.47 -1.97
C GLN A 118 -12.83 -9.80 -3.20
N ASN A 119 -11.50 -9.69 -3.25
CA ASN A 119 -10.70 -9.09 -4.32
C ASN A 119 -10.97 -7.59 -4.62
N ILE A 120 -11.75 -6.90 -3.78
CA ILE A 120 -12.13 -5.49 -3.99
C ILE A 120 -10.89 -4.59 -4.02
N ALA A 121 -9.98 -4.73 -3.05
CA ALA A 121 -8.74 -3.94 -3.03
C ALA A 121 -7.87 -4.20 -4.27
N SER A 122 -7.78 -5.43 -4.72
CA SER A 122 -7.06 -5.80 -5.95
C SER A 122 -7.63 -5.10 -7.17
N GLU A 123 -8.96 -5.01 -7.27
CA GLU A 123 -9.62 -4.36 -8.38
C GLU A 123 -9.48 -2.83 -8.34
N LEU A 124 -9.50 -2.23 -7.15
CA LEU A 124 -9.19 -0.81 -6.96
C LEU A 124 -7.79 -0.47 -7.49
N VAL A 125 -6.79 -1.27 -7.13
CA VAL A 125 -5.41 -1.07 -7.62
C VAL A 125 -5.33 -1.26 -9.12
N ARG A 126 -6.02 -2.26 -9.70
CA ARG A 126 -6.05 -2.45 -11.16
C ARG A 126 -6.66 -1.25 -11.89
N LYS A 127 -7.73 -0.66 -11.35
CA LYS A 127 -8.33 0.57 -11.88
C LYS A 127 -7.33 1.72 -11.85
N GLU A 128 -6.61 1.88 -10.73
CA GLU A 128 -5.62 2.94 -10.62
C GLU A 128 -4.41 2.71 -11.54
N ILE A 129 -3.95 1.48 -11.74
CA ILE A 129 -2.91 1.16 -12.74
C ILE A 129 -3.33 1.63 -14.13
N ILE A 130 -4.56 1.33 -14.53
CA ILE A 130 -5.09 1.72 -15.85
C ILE A 130 -5.12 3.26 -15.95
N ASN A 131 -5.65 3.93 -14.94
CA ASN A 131 -5.72 5.38 -14.88
C ASN A 131 -4.32 6.01 -14.94
N SER A 132 -3.38 5.52 -14.14
CA SER A 132 -1.97 5.97 -14.13
C SER A 132 -1.33 5.87 -15.52
N LEU A 133 -1.51 4.75 -16.21
CA LEU A 133 -0.96 4.55 -17.57
C LEU A 133 -1.63 5.46 -18.61
N GLN A 134 -2.88 5.84 -18.44
CA GLN A 134 -3.55 6.83 -19.30
C GLN A 134 -2.92 8.22 -19.15
N ASP A 135 -2.53 8.58 -17.92
CA ASP A 135 -1.89 9.84 -17.57
C ASP A 135 -0.35 9.82 -17.74
N ASP A 136 0.19 8.83 -18.47
CA ASP A 136 1.63 8.62 -18.69
C ASP A 136 2.45 8.37 -17.41
N LYS A 137 1.78 8.02 -16.30
CA LYS A 137 2.44 7.60 -15.08
C LYS A 137 2.83 6.12 -15.18
N THR A 138 4.10 5.85 -15.06
CA THR A 138 4.67 4.49 -15.22
C THR A 138 5.20 3.91 -13.91
N LEU A 139 5.16 4.72 -12.86
CA LEU A 139 5.55 4.36 -11.50
C LEU A 139 4.36 4.48 -10.56
N LEU A 140 4.22 3.54 -9.63
CA LEU A 140 3.36 3.69 -8.46
C LEU A 140 4.25 3.75 -7.22
N GLY A 141 4.07 4.80 -6.41
CA GLY A 141 4.71 4.95 -5.11
C GLY A 141 3.70 4.79 -3.98
N TYR A 142 4.15 4.34 -2.84
CA TYR A 142 3.39 4.39 -1.60
C TYR A 142 4.35 4.29 -0.40
N ARG A 143 3.86 4.54 0.81
CA ARG A 143 4.61 4.26 2.03
C ARG A 143 4.01 3.07 2.77
N THR A 144 4.84 2.34 3.46
CA THR A 144 4.40 1.27 4.36
C THR A 144 5.30 1.18 5.59
N ASN A 145 4.82 0.52 6.63
CA ASN A 145 5.61 0.33 7.82
C ASN A 145 6.73 -0.70 7.55
N ALA A 146 7.95 -0.37 7.98
CA ALA A 146 9.00 -1.36 8.14
C ALA A 146 8.67 -2.30 9.30
N MET A 147 9.37 -3.42 9.36
CA MET A 147 9.35 -4.25 10.56
C MET A 147 10.01 -3.51 11.72
N ARG A 148 9.55 -3.76 12.95
CA ARG A 148 10.17 -3.20 14.15
C ARG A 148 11.59 -3.71 14.33
N TYR A 149 12.47 -2.82 14.79
CA TYR A 149 13.84 -3.20 15.13
C TYR A 149 13.89 -4.26 16.23
N PHE A 150 14.90 -5.13 16.15
CA PHE A 150 15.18 -6.16 17.15
C PHE A 150 16.68 -6.38 17.29
N LYS A 151 17.10 -6.94 18.40
CA LYS A 151 18.46 -7.47 18.55
C LYS A 151 18.47 -8.94 18.14
N LYS A 152 19.36 -9.24 17.20
CA LYS A 152 19.62 -10.63 16.78
C LYS A 152 20.28 -11.41 17.94
N GLU A 153 19.82 -12.64 18.17
CA GLU A 153 20.42 -13.52 19.14
C GLU A 153 21.78 -14.07 18.67
N ARG A 154 22.58 -14.54 19.62
CA ARG A 154 23.90 -15.08 19.28
C ARG A 154 23.75 -16.31 18.37
N LYS A 155 24.47 -16.31 17.24
CA LYS A 155 24.45 -17.36 16.20
C LYS A 155 23.15 -17.48 15.39
N GLU A 156 22.22 -16.61 15.57
CA GLU A 156 21.00 -16.56 14.74
C GLU A 156 21.32 -15.85 13.40
N SER A 157 20.75 -16.33 12.28
CA SER A 157 20.77 -15.58 11.02
C SER A 157 19.78 -14.40 11.08
N PHE A 158 19.96 -13.39 10.24
CA PHE A 158 19.03 -12.27 10.18
C PHE A 158 17.63 -12.73 9.76
N GLU A 159 17.54 -13.64 8.79
CA GLU A 159 16.31 -14.26 8.33
C GLU A 159 15.55 -14.97 9.47
N SER A 160 16.24 -15.84 10.21
CA SER A 160 15.65 -16.56 11.36
C SER A 160 15.19 -15.59 12.46
N ALA A 161 15.94 -14.51 12.68
CA ALA A 161 15.56 -13.47 13.62
C ALA A 161 14.27 -12.75 13.17
N VAL A 162 14.13 -12.43 11.87
CA VAL A 162 12.91 -11.84 11.30
C VAL A 162 11.70 -12.75 11.52
N GLU A 163 11.82 -14.03 11.18
CA GLU A 163 10.74 -15.01 11.37
C GLU A 163 10.31 -15.12 12.85
N ARG A 164 11.29 -15.23 13.75
CA ARG A 164 11.04 -15.29 15.19
C ARG A 164 10.31 -14.07 15.70
N VAL A 165 10.83 -12.87 15.39
CA VAL A 165 10.27 -11.61 15.87
C VAL A 165 8.87 -11.37 15.31
N GLN A 166 8.61 -11.70 14.04
CA GLN A 166 7.27 -11.62 13.47
C GLN A 166 6.27 -12.54 14.18
N LYS A 167 6.70 -13.75 14.59
CA LYS A 167 5.86 -14.66 15.35
C LYS A 167 5.56 -14.10 16.74
N GLU A 168 6.59 -13.63 17.45
CA GLU A 168 6.45 -13.00 18.76
C GLU A 168 5.56 -11.75 18.72
N ASP A 169 5.71 -10.90 17.69
CA ASP A 169 4.89 -9.71 17.51
C ASP A 169 3.41 -10.06 17.36
N ARG A 170 3.11 -11.09 16.55
CA ARG A 170 1.72 -11.55 16.37
C ARG A 170 1.11 -12.08 17.69
N GLU A 171 1.88 -12.81 18.48
CA GLU A 171 1.43 -13.37 19.76
C GLU A 171 1.19 -12.25 20.79
N LYS A 172 2.13 -11.30 20.92
CA LYS A 172 2.01 -10.15 21.83
C LYS A 172 0.82 -9.27 21.48
N ARG A 173 0.61 -8.96 20.18
CA ARG A 173 -0.54 -8.16 19.74
C ARG A 173 -1.88 -8.80 20.08
N LYS A 174 -1.99 -10.13 19.95
CA LYS A 174 -3.20 -10.87 20.38
C LYS A 174 -3.50 -10.70 21.85
N ASN A 175 -2.47 -10.58 22.67
CA ASN A 175 -2.58 -10.41 24.12
C ASN A 175 -2.70 -8.95 24.56
N GLY A 176 -2.67 -7.98 23.61
CA GLY A 176 -2.69 -6.54 23.92
C GLY A 176 -1.38 -6.04 24.54
N GLU A 177 -0.29 -6.79 24.42
CA GLU A 177 1.01 -6.43 24.98
C GLU A 177 1.74 -5.44 24.06
N ARG A 178 2.46 -4.49 24.67
CA ARG A 178 3.36 -3.61 23.93
C ARG A 178 4.67 -4.31 23.62
N ILE A 179 5.20 -4.04 22.42
CA ILE A 179 6.51 -4.54 22.02
C ILE A 179 7.53 -3.46 22.38
N THR A 180 8.58 -3.88 23.08
CA THR A 180 9.72 -3.01 23.36
C THR A 180 10.66 -3.02 22.16
N VAL A 181 10.93 -1.85 21.61
CA VAL A 181 11.90 -1.66 20.53
C VAL A 181 13.25 -1.31 21.16
N PRO A 182 14.37 -1.95 20.77
CA PRO A 182 15.68 -1.59 21.29
C PRO A 182 16.07 -0.17 20.84
N GLU A 183 16.77 0.55 21.70
CA GLU A 183 17.43 1.80 21.30
C GLU A 183 18.59 1.46 20.36
N LEU A 184 18.54 2.04 19.16
CA LEU A 184 19.55 1.89 18.11
C LEU A 184 19.98 3.28 17.64
N THR A 185 21.24 3.40 17.23
CA THR A 185 21.72 4.60 16.55
C THR A 185 21.11 4.69 15.13
N ILE A 186 21.22 5.85 14.50
CA ILE A 186 20.72 6.04 13.12
C ILE A 186 21.44 5.09 12.14
N GLU A 187 22.74 4.87 12.33
CA GLU A 187 23.53 3.95 11.52
C GLU A 187 23.07 2.50 11.67
N GLU A 188 22.80 2.06 12.90
CA GLU A 188 22.29 0.72 13.18
C GLU A 188 20.87 0.52 12.59
N LYS A 189 20.03 1.55 12.64
CA LYS A 189 18.71 1.52 12.00
C LYS A 189 18.82 1.44 10.49
N GLN A 190 19.71 2.23 9.86
CA GLN A 190 19.93 2.18 8.42
C GLN A 190 20.43 0.80 7.97
N ASP A 191 21.40 0.24 8.69
CA ASP A 191 21.90 -1.10 8.39
C ASP A 191 20.81 -2.16 8.53
N PHE A 192 19.99 -2.06 9.56
CA PHE A 192 18.81 -2.93 9.73
C PHE A 192 17.83 -2.82 8.55
N ILE A 193 17.49 -1.60 8.12
CA ILE A 193 16.58 -1.36 6.99
C ILE A 193 17.17 -1.95 5.71
N ASN A 194 18.46 -1.74 5.46
CA ASN A 194 19.14 -2.30 4.30
C ASN A 194 19.06 -3.84 4.28
N GLN A 195 19.35 -4.47 5.41
CA GLN A 195 19.26 -5.93 5.53
C GLN A 195 17.81 -6.42 5.38
N TYR A 196 16.86 -5.73 6.00
CA TYR A 196 15.44 -6.12 5.94
C TYR A 196 14.88 -6.04 4.52
N ILE A 197 15.08 -4.92 3.81
CA ILE A 197 14.59 -4.78 2.45
C ILE A 197 15.30 -5.77 1.50
N SER A 198 16.61 -5.93 1.62
CA SER A 198 17.35 -6.95 0.85
C SER A 198 16.83 -8.37 1.10
N LEU A 199 16.42 -8.67 2.33
CA LEU A 199 15.76 -9.95 2.64
C LEU A 199 14.40 -10.07 1.94
N LEU A 200 13.59 -9.00 1.93
CA LEU A 200 12.28 -9.00 1.28
C LEU A 200 12.33 -9.19 -0.25
N GLU A 201 13.45 -8.82 -0.89
CA GLU A 201 13.66 -9.07 -2.33
C GLU A 201 13.79 -10.56 -2.64
N THR A 202 14.36 -11.34 -1.73
CA THR A 202 14.58 -12.78 -1.87
C THR A 202 13.50 -13.61 -1.17
N ARG A 203 12.94 -13.10 -0.08
CA ARG A 203 11.91 -13.73 0.76
C ARG A 203 10.70 -12.80 0.95
N PRO A 204 9.95 -12.52 -0.14
CA PRO A 204 8.78 -11.63 -0.08
C PRO A 204 7.65 -12.15 0.82
N ASP A 205 7.65 -13.42 1.18
CA ASP A 205 6.76 -14.04 2.14
C ASP A 205 6.94 -13.50 3.57
N LEU A 206 8.12 -12.94 3.88
CA LEU A 206 8.42 -12.30 5.16
C LEU A 206 7.96 -10.84 5.26
N ASP A 207 7.36 -10.29 4.21
CA ASP A 207 6.77 -8.96 4.28
C ASP A 207 5.46 -8.98 5.08
N SER A 208 5.44 -8.27 6.20
CA SER A 208 4.24 -8.17 7.04
C SER A 208 3.21 -7.17 6.53
N SER A 209 3.58 -6.31 5.57
CA SER A 209 2.71 -5.27 5.02
C SER A 209 1.57 -5.84 4.19
N ASP A 210 0.33 -5.49 4.57
CA ASP A 210 -0.85 -5.91 3.83
C ASP A 210 -0.92 -5.27 2.43
N SER A 211 -0.47 -4.02 2.29
CA SER A 211 -0.39 -3.33 0.99
C SER A 211 0.61 -4.02 0.07
N SER A 212 1.80 -4.34 0.55
CA SER A 212 2.82 -5.04 -0.24
C SER A 212 2.35 -6.44 -0.64
N LYS A 213 1.68 -7.18 0.25
CA LYS A 213 1.07 -8.48 -0.08
C LYS A 213 0.00 -8.36 -1.16
N LEU A 214 -0.87 -7.35 -1.04
CA LEU A 214 -1.88 -7.05 -2.05
C LEU A 214 -1.24 -6.81 -3.42
N PHE A 215 -0.25 -5.94 -3.50
CA PHE A 215 0.39 -5.58 -4.77
C PHE A 215 1.14 -6.77 -5.39
N ARG A 216 1.87 -7.55 -4.60
CA ARG A 216 2.50 -8.80 -5.08
C ARG A 216 1.46 -9.82 -5.54
N GLY A 217 0.34 -9.95 -4.81
CA GLY A 217 -0.75 -10.86 -5.14
C GLY A 217 -1.39 -10.61 -6.51
N ILE A 218 -1.36 -9.39 -7.01
CA ILE A 218 -1.81 -9.03 -8.36
C ILE A 218 -0.68 -8.98 -9.40
N GLY A 219 0.50 -9.50 -9.05
CA GLY A 219 1.63 -9.66 -9.98
C GLY A 219 2.54 -8.44 -10.11
N LEU A 220 2.42 -7.44 -9.25
CA LEU A 220 3.31 -6.29 -9.26
C LEU A 220 4.67 -6.63 -8.62
N ARG A 221 5.74 -6.09 -9.21
CA ARG A 221 7.10 -6.23 -8.71
C ARG A 221 7.45 -4.98 -7.90
N LEU A 222 7.63 -5.17 -6.59
CA LEU A 222 8.03 -4.10 -5.70
C LEU A 222 9.54 -3.89 -5.79
N GLY A 223 9.94 -2.63 -6.01
CA GLY A 223 11.25 -2.11 -5.66
C GLY A 223 11.12 -1.21 -4.43
N TYR A 224 12.22 -0.64 -3.98
CA TYR A 224 12.23 0.28 -2.85
C TYR A 224 13.12 1.48 -3.19
N SER A 225 12.68 2.66 -2.78
CA SER A 225 13.42 3.88 -3.02
C SER A 225 14.80 3.80 -2.36
N ASN A 226 15.84 4.10 -3.14
CA ASN A 226 17.22 3.86 -2.75
C ASN A 226 18.11 4.99 -3.27
N ASN A 227 18.95 5.53 -2.39
CA ASN A 227 19.95 6.52 -2.73
C ASN A 227 21.34 5.99 -2.40
N ASN A 228 22.19 5.79 -3.43
CA ASN A 228 23.57 5.36 -3.29
C ASN A 228 23.77 4.08 -2.43
N GLY A 229 22.88 3.11 -2.58
CA GLY A 229 22.96 1.84 -1.85
C GLY A 229 22.29 1.83 -0.49
N ASN A 230 21.75 2.95 -0.04
CA ASN A 230 20.96 3.04 1.20
C ASN A 230 19.49 3.16 0.88
N TYR A 231 18.67 2.26 1.40
CA TYR A 231 17.24 2.33 1.26
C TYR A 231 16.67 3.52 2.03
N ALA A 232 15.77 4.24 1.39
CA ALA A 232 15.10 5.38 2.02
C ALA A 232 14.10 4.91 3.09
N TRP A 233 14.11 5.59 4.23
CA TRP A 233 13.18 5.34 5.33
C TRP A 233 12.92 6.63 6.10
N GLN A 234 11.79 6.70 6.74
CA GLN A 234 11.36 7.82 7.59
C GLN A 234 11.15 7.31 9.00
N GLU A 235 11.84 7.92 9.97
CA GLU A 235 11.66 7.60 11.38
C GLU A 235 10.26 8.00 11.84
N ASP A 236 9.60 7.15 12.61
CA ASP A 236 8.32 7.47 13.22
C ASP A 236 8.54 8.45 14.40
N PRO A 237 8.05 9.69 14.29
CA PRO A 237 8.28 10.71 15.33
C PRO A 237 7.60 10.37 16.67
N THR A 238 6.65 9.46 16.68
CA THR A 238 5.95 9.05 17.91
C THR A 238 6.67 7.96 18.66
N GLY A 239 7.64 7.27 18.02
CA GLY A 239 8.35 6.12 18.58
C GLY A 239 7.47 4.92 18.92
N ALA A 240 6.15 5.01 18.65
CA ALA A 240 5.17 4.00 19.01
C ALA A 240 4.92 2.98 17.87
N MET A 241 5.21 3.37 16.66
CA MET A 241 4.95 2.61 15.44
C MET A 241 6.26 2.24 14.72
N ASN A 242 6.14 1.45 13.68
CA ASN A 242 7.29 1.11 12.84
C ASN A 242 7.68 2.32 11.98
N ASP A 243 8.96 2.45 11.71
CA ASP A 243 9.44 3.40 10.72
C ASP A 243 8.79 3.14 9.35
N ARG A 244 8.79 4.14 8.49
CA ARG A 244 8.21 4.08 7.15
C ARG A 244 9.28 3.77 6.13
N ILE A 245 8.98 2.87 5.20
CA ILE A 245 9.76 2.60 4.00
C ILE A 245 8.92 2.94 2.77
N PHE A 246 9.57 3.15 1.63
CA PHE A 246 8.94 3.69 0.42
C PHE A 246 9.08 2.70 -0.75
N PRO A 247 8.10 1.79 -0.90
CA PRO A 247 8.06 0.93 -2.06
C PRO A 247 7.71 1.72 -3.32
N VAL A 248 8.38 1.37 -4.42
CA VAL A 248 8.13 1.92 -5.75
C VAL A 248 7.94 0.77 -6.73
N ILE A 249 6.87 0.82 -7.48
CA ILE A 249 6.48 -0.20 -8.44
C ILE A 249 6.65 0.35 -9.85
N ASP A 250 7.56 -0.23 -10.62
CA ASP A 250 7.67 0.03 -12.04
C ASP A 250 6.63 -0.82 -12.79
N LEU A 251 5.62 -0.15 -13.32
CA LEU A 251 4.51 -0.80 -14.02
C LEU A 251 4.98 -1.53 -15.27
N GLN A 252 5.96 -0.98 -16.01
CA GLN A 252 6.50 -1.59 -17.22
C GLN A 252 7.28 -2.86 -16.88
N LYS A 253 8.13 -2.83 -15.85
CA LYS A 253 8.83 -4.03 -15.36
C LYS A 253 7.88 -5.08 -14.79
N SER A 254 6.71 -4.66 -14.31
CA SER A 254 5.63 -5.55 -13.87
C SER A 254 4.77 -6.07 -15.03
N GLY A 255 5.04 -5.65 -16.27
CA GLY A 255 4.35 -6.12 -17.47
C GLY A 255 3.13 -5.31 -17.88
N TYR A 256 2.88 -4.17 -17.24
CA TYR A 256 1.78 -3.28 -17.59
C TYR A 256 2.24 -2.22 -18.60
N THR A 257 1.55 -2.12 -19.74
CA THR A 257 1.85 -1.14 -20.80
C THR A 257 0.55 -0.57 -21.37
N LYS A 258 0.58 0.63 -21.96
CA LYS A 258 -0.57 1.25 -22.67
C LYS A 258 -1.17 0.32 -23.73
N THR A 259 -0.35 -0.49 -24.40
CA THR A 259 -0.81 -1.42 -25.44
C THR A 259 -1.70 -2.53 -24.88
N CYS A 260 -1.49 -2.94 -23.63
CA CYS A 260 -2.36 -3.91 -22.95
C CYS A 260 -3.75 -3.35 -22.68
N TYR A 261 -3.85 -2.03 -22.41
CA TYR A 261 -5.10 -1.34 -22.11
C TYR A 261 -6.02 -1.20 -23.33
N ASN A 262 -5.48 -0.80 -24.50
CA ASN A 262 -6.27 -0.58 -25.71
C ASN A 262 -7.02 -1.83 -26.21
N LYS A 263 -6.63 -3.03 -25.77
CA LYS A 263 -7.32 -4.28 -26.04
C LYS A 263 -8.49 -4.58 -25.10
N VAL A 264 -8.58 -3.89 -23.95
CA VAL A 264 -9.63 -4.10 -22.93
C VAL A 264 -10.83 -3.20 -23.17
N GLY A 265 -10.60 -1.96 -23.61
CA GLY A 265 -11.66 -0.96 -23.85
C GLY A 265 -12.46 -1.16 -25.15
N GLN A 266 -12.13 -2.18 -25.96
CA GLN A 266 -12.80 -2.47 -27.25
C GLN A 266 -13.73 -3.70 -27.20
N ARG A 267 -14.11 -4.19 -26.01
CA ARG A 267 -15.04 -5.32 -25.86
C ARG A 267 -16.25 -4.94 -25.00
#